data_85f0875b0a92795d50d74897081484f4
#
_entry.id   85f0875b0a92795d50d74897081484f4
#
_cell.length_a   1.000
_cell.length_b   1.000
_cell.length_c   1.000
_cell.angle_alpha   90.00
_cell.angle_beta   90.00
_cell.angle_gamma   90.00
#
_symmetry.space_group_name_H-M   'P 1'
#
loop_
_entity.id
_entity.type
_entity.pdbx_description
1 polymer ?
#
loop_
_entity_poly.entity_id
_entity_poly.type
_entity_poly.pdbx_seq_one_letter_code
_entity_poly.pdbx_strand_id
1 'polypeptide(L)'
;MKRKIIRSMMILLALALTVSYALLTAVYYFQSLRMTESELMQEAEYVTQAVGLSGISALIEMDKDGQTWTRKTLIDDDGTVLYDSWEEPDQMGNHRDREEVVEALENGSGKAIRQSDTLGRGMFYYAVQMKDGKILRVARDMSSIWLTAGQMFPYMIVIGLLLALAAWIMAKHQVNK
;
A
#
# COMPACT_ATOMS: atom_id res chain seq x y z
N MET A 1 18.71 -46.29 -2.00
CA MET A 1 17.59 -45.71 -2.79
C MET A 1 16.60 -44.92 -1.91
N LYS A 2 16.11 -45.45 -0.78
CA LYS A 2 15.09 -44.84 0.09
C LYS A 2 15.44 -43.39 0.56
N ARG A 3 16.69 -43.13 1.01
CA ARG A 3 17.13 -41.77 1.44
C ARG A 3 17.11 -40.73 0.30
N LYS A 4 17.36 -41.14 -0.94
CA LYS A 4 17.30 -40.23 -2.11
C LYS A 4 15.86 -39.80 -2.40
N ILE A 5 14.90 -40.74 -2.30
CA ILE A 5 13.47 -40.47 -2.53
C ILE A 5 12.94 -39.49 -1.48
N ILE A 6 13.21 -39.74 -0.18
CA ILE A 6 12.78 -38.85 0.90
C ILE A 6 13.36 -37.46 0.72
N ARG A 7 14.66 -37.34 0.37
CA ARG A 7 15.29 -36.03 0.12
C ARG A 7 14.66 -35.31 -1.05
N SER A 8 14.37 -36.02 -2.16
CA SER A 8 13.68 -35.42 -3.32
C SER A 8 12.28 -34.92 -2.98
N MET A 9 11.50 -35.69 -2.21
CA MET A 9 10.17 -35.29 -1.74
C MET A 9 10.24 -34.04 -0.85
N MET A 10 11.20 -33.99 0.07
CA MET A 10 11.40 -32.82 0.95
C MET A 10 11.78 -31.56 0.16
N ILE A 11 12.63 -31.69 -0.87
CA ILE A 11 13.00 -30.58 -1.74
C ILE A 11 11.76 -30.09 -2.53
N LEU A 12 10.97 -31.01 -3.09
CA LEU A 12 9.75 -30.65 -3.82
C LEU A 12 8.73 -29.97 -2.90
N LEU A 13 8.55 -30.44 -1.68
CA LEU A 13 7.68 -29.83 -0.69
C LEU A 13 8.15 -28.40 -0.34
N ALA A 14 9.45 -28.22 -0.06
CA ALA A 14 10.02 -26.91 0.22
C ALA A 14 9.84 -25.95 -0.96
N LEU A 15 10.08 -26.42 -2.19
CA LEU A 15 9.87 -25.61 -3.40
C LEU A 15 8.40 -25.21 -3.56
N ALA A 16 7.47 -26.16 -3.39
CA ALA A 16 6.04 -25.89 -3.49
C ALA A 16 5.58 -24.87 -2.46
N LEU A 17 6.04 -24.95 -1.22
CA LEU A 17 5.74 -24.00 -0.16
C LEU A 17 6.30 -22.61 -0.47
N THR A 18 7.54 -22.54 -0.98
CA THR A 18 8.16 -21.24 -1.35
C THR A 18 7.39 -20.57 -2.49
N VAL A 19 7.03 -21.33 -3.53
CA VAL A 19 6.25 -20.81 -4.65
C VAL A 19 4.87 -20.36 -4.20
N SER A 20 4.18 -21.17 -3.37
CA SER A 20 2.87 -20.81 -2.82
C SER A 20 2.92 -19.53 -1.99
N TYR A 21 3.96 -19.36 -1.15
CA TYR A 21 4.15 -18.14 -0.38
C TYR A 21 4.36 -16.92 -1.28
N ALA A 22 5.23 -17.04 -2.29
CA ALA A 22 5.48 -15.95 -3.23
C ALA A 22 4.19 -15.53 -3.98
N LEU A 23 3.39 -16.50 -4.42
CA LEU A 23 2.11 -16.23 -5.09
C LEU A 23 1.10 -15.56 -4.15
N LEU A 24 0.94 -16.07 -2.93
CA LEU A 24 0.04 -15.46 -1.94
C LEU A 24 0.47 -14.04 -1.59
N THR A 25 1.77 -13.80 -1.41
CA THR A 25 2.30 -12.45 -1.15
C THR A 25 2.03 -11.52 -2.32
N ALA A 26 2.21 -11.98 -3.56
CA ALA A 26 1.92 -11.19 -4.75
C ALA A 26 0.41 -10.85 -4.84
N VAL A 27 -0.47 -11.84 -4.65
CA VAL A 27 -1.92 -11.62 -4.65
C VAL A 27 -2.32 -10.62 -3.57
N TYR A 28 -1.81 -10.79 -2.34
CA TYR A 28 -2.06 -9.85 -1.24
C TYR A 28 -1.60 -8.43 -1.58
N TYR A 29 -0.39 -8.28 -2.15
CA TYR A 29 0.14 -6.99 -2.55
C TYR A 29 -0.77 -6.29 -3.58
N PHE A 30 -1.13 -6.97 -4.66
CA PHE A 30 -2.00 -6.38 -5.69
C PHE A 30 -3.41 -6.09 -5.19
N GLN A 31 -3.96 -6.93 -4.32
CA GLN A 31 -5.25 -6.68 -3.70
C GLN A 31 -5.20 -5.47 -2.77
N SER A 32 -4.15 -5.36 -1.94
CA SER A 32 -3.96 -4.20 -1.06
C SER A 32 -3.80 -2.89 -1.85
N LEU A 33 -3.07 -2.91 -2.97
CA LEU A 33 -2.96 -1.74 -3.85
C LEU A 33 -4.33 -1.29 -4.38
N ARG A 34 -5.12 -2.21 -4.92
CA ARG A 34 -6.46 -1.89 -5.43
C ARG A 34 -7.39 -1.36 -4.35
N MET A 35 -7.31 -1.93 -3.16
CA MET A 35 -8.10 -1.51 -2.01
C MET A 35 -7.71 -0.10 -1.57
N THR A 36 -6.41 0.18 -1.44
CA THR A 36 -5.89 1.52 -1.12
C THR A 36 -6.29 2.54 -2.18
N GLU A 37 -6.20 2.21 -3.47
CA GLU A 37 -6.64 3.09 -4.56
C GLU A 37 -8.13 3.44 -4.41
N SER A 38 -8.99 2.43 -4.23
CA SER A 38 -10.44 2.64 -4.07
C SER A 38 -10.78 3.48 -2.83
N GLU A 39 -10.11 3.25 -1.72
CA GLU A 39 -10.30 4.03 -0.48
C GLU A 39 -9.86 5.49 -0.66
N LEU A 40 -8.71 5.74 -1.31
CA LEU A 40 -8.24 7.10 -1.57
C LEU A 40 -9.13 7.84 -2.57
N MET A 41 -9.68 7.15 -3.58
CA MET A 41 -10.65 7.74 -4.50
C MET A 41 -11.91 8.21 -3.76
N GLN A 42 -12.48 7.37 -2.91
CA GLN A 42 -13.67 7.70 -2.12
C GLN A 42 -13.39 8.85 -1.14
N GLU A 43 -12.24 8.83 -0.48
CA GLU A 43 -11.83 9.90 0.42
C GLU A 43 -11.62 11.23 -0.34
N ALA A 44 -10.94 11.18 -1.50
CA ALA A 44 -10.74 12.36 -2.34
C ALA A 44 -12.08 12.98 -2.78
N GLU A 45 -13.06 12.15 -3.18
CA GLU A 45 -14.39 12.63 -3.56
C GLU A 45 -15.09 13.31 -2.38
N TYR A 46 -15.11 12.68 -1.21
CA TYR A 46 -15.70 13.23 -0.01
C TYR A 46 -15.05 14.56 0.41
N VAL A 47 -13.70 14.57 0.47
CA VAL A 47 -12.94 15.77 0.87
C VAL A 47 -13.11 16.90 -0.17
N THR A 48 -13.12 16.58 -1.48
CA THR A 48 -13.36 17.56 -2.55
C THR A 48 -14.71 18.26 -2.38
N GLN A 49 -15.77 17.52 -2.05
CA GLN A 49 -17.08 18.09 -1.79
C GLN A 49 -17.06 19.02 -0.58
N ALA A 50 -16.43 18.59 0.51
CA ALA A 50 -16.34 19.39 1.74
C ALA A 50 -15.52 20.67 1.53
N VAL A 51 -14.39 20.59 0.83
CA VAL A 51 -13.55 21.75 0.48
C VAL A 51 -14.30 22.70 -0.48
N GLY A 52 -15.08 22.15 -1.41
CA GLY A 52 -15.94 22.96 -2.30
C GLY A 52 -17.01 23.78 -1.57
N LEU A 53 -17.46 23.32 -0.40
CA LEU A 53 -18.46 24.00 0.42
C LEU A 53 -17.85 25.00 1.41
N SER A 54 -16.75 24.65 2.06
CA SER A 54 -16.20 25.37 3.22
C SER A 54 -14.74 25.79 3.05
N GLY A 55 -14.13 25.54 1.88
CA GLY A 55 -12.73 25.86 1.61
C GLY A 55 -11.76 25.08 2.51
N ILE A 56 -10.60 25.67 2.77
CA ILE A 56 -9.54 25.07 3.62
C ILE A 56 -10.04 24.76 5.03
N SER A 57 -11.05 25.48 5.54
CA SER A 57 -11.62 25.23 6.87
C SER A 57 -12.15 23.81 7.03
N ALA A 58 -12.64 23.18 5.95
CA ALA A 58 -13.06 21.79 5.97
C ALA A 58 -11.89 20.84 6.27
N LEU A 59 -10.73 21.07 5.68
CA LEU A 59 -9.52 20.27 5.91
C LEU A 59 -9.03 20.41 7.36
N ILE A 60 -8.98 21.66 7.86
CA ILE A 60 -8.56 21.96 9.23
C ILE A 60 -9.47 21.24 10.24
N GLU A 61 -10.80 21.28 10.01
CA GLU A 61 -11.74 20.62 10.93
C GLU A 61 -11.66 19.10 10.86
N MET A 62 -11.47 18.52 9.67
CA MET A 62 -11.27 17.07 9.49
C MET A 62 -9.99 16.55 10.15
N ASP A 63 -8.95 17.34 10.22
CA ASP A 63 -7.64 16.95 10.75
C ASP A 63 -7.43 17.40 12.21
N LYS A 64 -8.44 18.03 12.84
CA LYS A 64 -8.38 18.59 14.20
C LYS A 64 -8.07 17.55 15.28
N ASP A 65 -8.55 16.32 15.11
CA ASP A 65 -8.33 15.24 16.06
C ASP A 65 -6.96 14.55 15.88
N GLY A 66 -6.16 14.96 14.89
CA GLY A 66 -4.79 14.46 14.67
C GLY A 66 -4.67 12.98 14.31
N GLN A 67 -5.78 12.29 14.06
CA GLN A 67 -5.82 10.84 13.77
C GLN A 67 -6.16 10.56 12.32
N THR A 68 -5.58 11.25 11.37
CA THR A 68 -5.82 10.95 9.97
C THR A 68 -4.82 9.92 9.44
N TRP A 69 -5.32 8.77 9.02
CA TRP A 69 -4.54 7.70 8.39
C TRP A 69 -4.06 8.06 6.97
N THR A 70 -4.61 9.14 6.44
CA THR A 70 -4.33 9.66 5.11
C THR A 70 -3.81 11.09 5.21
N ARG A 71 -2.79 11.39 4.43
CA ARG A 71 -2.27 12.74 4.26
C ARG A 71 -3.13 13.46 3.23
N LYS A 72 -3.60 14.66 3.56
CA LYS A 72 -4.36 15.53 2.66
C LYS A 72 -3.52 16.76 2.32
N THR A 73 -3.41 17.06 1.04
CA THR A 73 -2.68 18.23 0.55
C THR A 73 -3.57 18.99 -0.43
N LEU A 74 -3.76 20.28 -0.21
CA LEU A 74 -4.41 21.17 -1.18
C LEU A 74 -3.34 21.97 -1.92
N ILE A 75 -3.37 21.92 -3.25
CA ILE A 75 -2.36 22.48 -4.13
C ILE A 75 -3.05 23.46 -5.07
N ASP A 76 -2.48 24.64 -5.24
CA ASP A 76 -2.99 25.63 -6.21
C ASP A 76 -2.66 25.23 -7.64
N ASP A 77 -3.27 25.88 -8.62
CA ASP A 77 -3.08 25.60 -10.05
C ASP A 77 -1.63 25.81 -10.53
N ASP A 78 -0.87 26.67 -9.85
CA ASP A 78 0.55 26.91 -10.10
C ASP A 78 1.48 25.88 -9.40
N GLY A 79 0.92 24.94 -8.60
CA GLY A 79 1.66 23.92 -7.85
C GLY A 79 2.07 24.33 -6.44
N THR A 80 1.69 25.52 -5.98
CA THR A 80 1.93 25.98 -4.61
C THR A 80 1.07 25.19 -3.63
N VAL A 81 1.65 24.68 -2.53
CA VAL A 81 0.91 23.97 -1.49
C VAL A 81 0.20 24.98 -0.60
N LEU A 82 -1.13 24.90 -0.55
CA LEU A 82 -1.97 25.79 0.27
C LEU A 82 -2.26 25.18 1.67
N TYR A 83 -2.29 23.86 1.75
CA TYR A 83 -2.53 23.11 2.98
C TYR A 83 -1.92 21.72 2.88
N ASP A 84 -1.40 21.26 4.01
CA ASP A 84 -0.99 19.85 4.18
C ASP A 84 -1.28 19.40 5.62
N SER A 85 -1.82 18.20 5.80
CA SER A 85 -2.23 17.69 7.11
C SER A 85 -1.07 17.19 7.98
N TRP A 86 0.13 16.99 7.41
CA TRP A 86 1.27 16.43 8.12
C TRP A 86 2.47 17.38 8.20
N GLU A 87 2.57 18.35 7.32
CA GLU A 87 3.71 19.26 7.19
C GLU A 87 3.26 20.71 7.00
N GLU A 88 4.09 21.64 7.38
CA GLU A 88 3.85 23.07 7.16
C GLU A 88 4.01 23.40 5.68
N PRO A 89 3.01 24.02 5.02
CA PRO A 89 3.05 24.35 3.60
C PRO A 89 4.26 25.19 3.19
N ASP A 90 4.69 26.12 4.05
CA ASP A 90 5.81 27.03 3.80
C ASP A 90 7.17 26.30 3.70
N GLN A 91 7.27 25.07 4.19
CA GLN A 91 8.47 24.25 4.11
C GLN A 91 8.47 23.32 2.89
N MET A 92 7.38 23.33 2.11
CA MET A 92 7.20 22.46 0.97
C MET A 92 7.59 23.20 -0.33
N GLY A 93 8.26 22.49 -1.23
CA GLY A 93 8.52 22.99 -2.58
C GLY A 93 7.28 22.98 -3.44
N ASN A 94 7.40 23.51 -4.67
CA ASN A 94 6.33 23.43 -5.65
C ASN A 94 6.04 22.00 -6.07
N HIS A 95 4.77 21.62 -6.18
CA HIS A 95 4.32 20.25 -6.45
C HIS A 95 3.76 20.05 -7.88
N ARG A 96 3.87 21.08 -8.76
CA ARG A 96 3.31 21.04 -10.11
C ARG A 96 3.84 19.88 -10.95
N ASP A 97 5.12 19.55 -10.77
CA ASP A 97 5.84 18.50 -11.56
C ASP A 97 5.67 17.10 -10.99
N ARG A 98 4.83 16.92 -9.98
CA ARG A 98 4.55 15.59 -9.41
C ARG A 98 3.67 14.79 -10.37
N GLU A 99 4.03 13.51 -10.58
CA GLU A 99 3.38 12.62 -11.54
C GLU A 99 1.86 12.60 -11.36
N GLU A 100 1.39 12.40 -10.12
CA GLU A 100 -0.03 12.41 -9.78
C GLU A 100 -0.73 13.75 -10.02
N VAL A 101 0.02 14.87 -9.91
CA VAL A 101 -0.50 16.23 -10.12
C VAL A 101 -0.59 16.53 -11.61
N VAL A 102 0.44 16.19 -12.37
CA VAL A 102 0.45 16.34 -13.85
C VAL A 102 -0.70 15.54 -14.45
N GLU A 103 -0.85 14.27 -14.04
CA GLU A 103 -1.93 13.42 -14.54
C GLU A 103 -3.32 13.97 -14.15
N ALA A 104 -3.46 14.53 -12.94
CA ALA A 104 -4.72 15.15 -12.51
C ALA A 104 -5.07 16.40 -13.31
N LEU A 105 -4.09 17.22 -13.67
CA LEU A 105 -4.29 18.39 -14.53
C LEU A 105 -4.69 18.01 -15.96
N GLU A 106 -4.20 16.91 -16.50
CA GLU A 106 -4.48 16.46 -17.86
C GLU A 106 -5.80 15.67 -17.96
N ASN A 107 -6.10 14.82 -16.98
CA ASN A 107 -7.17 13.84 -17.03
C ASN A 107 -8.27 14.04 -15.98
N GLY A 108 -8.14 15.05 -15.11
CA GLY A 108 -9.07 15.31 -14.01
C GLY A 108 -8.72 14.52 -12.73
N SER A 109 -7.97 13.43 -12.84
CA SER A 109 -7.42 12.69 -11.69
C SER A 109 -6.12 12.02 -12.07
N GLY A 110 -5.25 11.80 -11.09
CA GLY A 110 -3.96 11.13 -11.28
C GLY A 110 -3.55 10.32 -10.07
N LYS A 111 -2.63 9.38 -10.26
CA LYS A 111 -2.10 8.54 -9.19
C LYS A 111 -0.62 8.25 -9.37
N ALA A 112 0.10 8.09 -8.26
CA ALA A 112 1.49 7.68 -8.25
C ALA A 112 1.84 6.84 -7.03
N ILE A 113 2.79 5.92 -7.19
CA ILE A 113 3.40 5.20 -6.08
C ILE A 113 4.88 5.57 -6.10
N ARG A 114 5.31 6.34 -5.13
CA ARG A 114 6.70 6.79 -5.04
C ARG A 114 7.12 7.03 -3.60
N GLN A 115 8.42 7.15 -3.39
CA GLN A 115 8.94 7.59 -2.10
C GLN A 115 8.59 9.07 -1.89
N SER A 116 8.07 9.40 -0.70
CA SER A 116 7.82 10.77 -0.31
C SER A 116 9.15 11.48 -0.05
N ASP A 117 9.40 12.60 -0.72
CA ASP A 117 10.62 13.39 -0.50
C ASP A 117 10.66 13.99 0.90
N THR A 118 9.48 14.26 1.48
CA THR A 118 9.34 14.84 2.82
C THR A 118 9.47 13.79 3.92
N LEU A 119 8.86 12.61 3.73
CA LEU A 119 8.75 11.57 4.78
C LEU A 119 9.75 10.43 4.64
N GLY A 120 10.42 10.31 3.48
CA GLY A 120 11.33 9.19 3.18
C GLY A 120 10.66 7.81 3.12
N ARG A 121 9.32 7.74 2.98
CA ARG A 121 8.52 6.52 2.98
C ARG A 121 7.84 6.30 1.62
N GLY A 122 7.58 5.04 1.28
CA GLY A 122 6.77 4.70 0.12
C GLY A 122 5.31 5.09 0.35
N MET A 123 4.77 5.93 -0.52
CA MET A 123 3.41 6.45 -0.43
C MET A 123 2.64 6.14 -1.70
N PHE A 124 1.35 5.85 -1.56
CA PHE A 124 0.38 5.87 -2.64
C PHE A 124 -0.29 7.25 -2.65
N TYR A 125 -0.21 7.96 -3.76
CA TYR A 125 -0.82 9.26 -3.98
C TYR A 125 -1.99 9.12 -4.94
N TYR A 126 -3.08 9.83 -4.63
CA TYR A 126 -4.21 10.04 -5.53
C TYR A 126 -4.56 11.53 -5.54
N ALA A 127 -4.60 12.14 -6.72
CA ALA A 127 -4.87 13.55 -6.91
C ALA A 127 -6.13 13.74 -7.77
N VAL A 128 -6.93 14.74 -7.45
CA VAL A 128 -8.15 15.12 -8.19
C VAL A 128 -8.14 16.62 -8.45
N GLN A 129 -8.41 17.01 -9.70
CA GLN A 129 -8.61 18.40 -10.05
C GLN A 129 -10.01 18.86 -9.62
N MET A 130 -10.07 19.93 -8.85
CA MET A 130 -11.29 20.55 -8.37
C MET A 130 -11.86 21.51 -9.43
N LYS A 131 -13.14 21.88 -9.28
CA LYS A 131 -13.82 22.79 -10.22
C LYS A 131 -13.22 24.20 -10.29
N ASP A 132 -12.55 24.64 -9.23
CA ASP A 132 -11.86 25.93 -9.13
C ASP A 132 -10.42 25.90 -9.66
N GLY A 133 -9.99 24.79 -10.24
CA GLY A 133 -8.65 24.59 -10.81
C GLY A 133 -7.63 24.03 -9.82
N LYS A 134 -7.90 24.09 -8.51
CA LYS A 134 -7.01 23.51 -7.49
C LYS A 134 -6.97 21.99 -7.56
N ILE A 135 -5.96 21.43 -6.93
CA ILE A 135 -5.79 19.98 -6.86
C ILE A 135 -5.84 19.54 -5.40
N LEU A 136 -6.77 18.65 -5.10
CA LEU A 136 -6.76 17.90 -3.85
C LEU A 136 -5.97 16.62 -4.05
N ARG A 137 -4.94 16.42 -3.24
CA ARG A 137 -4.16 15.18 -3.20
C ARG A 137 -4.38 14.49 -1.86
N VAL A 138 -4.72 13.21 -1.89
CA VAL A 138 -4.75 12.32 -0.73
C VAL A 138 -3.68 11.27 -0.87
N ALA A 139 -3.05 10.86 0.25
CA ALA A 139 -1.98 9.88 0.20
C ALA A 139 -1.98 8.97 1.44
N ARG A 140 -1.51 7.73 1.26
CA ARG A 140 -1.38 6.72 2.32
C ARG A 140 0.00 6.07 2.29
N ASP A 141 0.52 5.80 3.49
CA ASP A 141 1.77 5.07 3.69
C ASP A 141 1.60 3.59 3.30
N MET A 142 2.51 3.10 2.45
CA MET A 142 2.54 1.73 1.94
C MET A 142 3.36 0.77 2.81
N SER A 143 4.02 1.26 3.85
CA SER A 143 4.89 0.43 4.71
C SER A 143 4.11 -0.68 5.43
N SER A 144 2.84 -0.44 5.76
CA SER A 144 1.95 -1.41 6.41
C SER A 144 1.74 -2.69 5.58
N ILE A 145 1.77 -2.61 4.25
CA ILE A 145 1.61 -3.77 3.35
C ILE A 145 2.76 -4.75 3.53
N TRP A 146 3.99 -4.24 3.56
CA TRP A 146 5.19 -5.07 3.75
C TRP A 146 5.30 -5.64 5.17
N LEU A 147 4.90 -4.85 6.19
CA LEU A 147 4.85 -5.32 7.57
C LEU A 147 3.86 -6.49 7.72
N THR A 148 2.66 -6.36 7.15
CA THR A 148 1.64 -7.43 7.21
C THR A 148 2.09 -8.67 6.45
N ALA A 149 2.68 -8.52 5.26
CA ALA A 149 3.26 -9.66 4.52
C ALA A 149 4.35 -10.36 5.33
N GLY A 150 5.23 -9.60 6.00
CA GLY A 150 6.26 -10.16 6.88
C GLY A 150 5.69 -10.93 8.08
N GLN A 151 4.60 -10.48 8.66
CA GLN A 151 3.92 -11.17 9.76
C GLN A 151 3.32 -12.54 9.37
N MET A 152 3.06 -12.77 8.09
CA MET A 152 2.60 -14.08 7.60
C MET A 152 3.73 -15.13 7.51
N PHE A 153 4.99 -14.70 7.44
CA PHE A 153 6.14 -15.58 7.26
C PHE A 153 6.31 -16.63 8.36
N PRO A 154 6.23 -16.33 9.68
CA PRO A 154 6.36 -17.33 10.73
C PRO A 154 5.27 -18.42 10.67
N TYR A 155 4.04 -18.07 10.30
CA TYR A 155 2.96 -19.05 10.14
C TYR A 155 3.27 -20.03 9.00
N MET A 156 3.86 -19.56 7.90
CA MET A 156 4.30 -20.41 6.81
C MET A 156 5.39 -21.40 7.23
N ILE A 157 6.34 -20.96 8.07
CA ILE A 157 7.38 -21.85 8.64
C ILE A 157 6.73 -22.96 9.47
N VAL A 158 5.80 -22.61 10.36
CA VAL A 158 5.11 -23.58 11.22
C VAL A 158 4.35 -24.61 10.37
N ILE A 159 3.57 -24.17 9.38
CA ILE A 159 2.85 -25.06 8.46
C ILE A 159 3.84 -25.96 7.70
N GLY A 160 4.93 -25.40 7.20
CA GLY A 160 5.98 -26.15 6.50
C GLY A 160 6.60 -27.24 7.37
N LEU A 161 6.89 -26.95 8.63
CA LEU A 161 7.42 -27.92 9.59
C LEU A 161 6.42 -29.05 9.90
N LEU A 162 5.14 -28.71 10.07
CA LEU A 162 4.07 -29.70 10.29
C LEU A 162 3.91 -30.63 9.08
N LEU A 163 3.92 -30.09 7.88
CA LEU A 163 3.85 -30.89 6.64
C LEU A 163 5.09 -31.76 6.45
N ALA A 164 6.26 -31.24 6.76
CA ALA A 164 7.51 -32.02 6.71
C ALA A 164 7.52 -33.17 7.72
N LEU A 165 7.02 -32.92 8.94
CA LEU A 165 6.88 -33.97 9.97
C LEU A 165 5.88 -35.04 9.54
N ALA A 166 4.73 -34.66 9.01
CA ALA A 166 3.73 -35.60 8.49
C ALA A 166 4.28 -36.45 7.35
N ALA A 167 4.97 -35.82 6.39
CA ALA A 167 5.63 -36.53 5.30
C ALA A 167 6.70 -37.51 5.80
N TRP A 168 7.48 -37.13 6.80
CA TRP A 168 8.49 -38.02 7.43
C TRP A 168 7.84 -39.21 8.14
N ILE A 169 6.76 -39.01 8.92
CA ILE A 169 6.01 -40.08 9.59
C ILE A 169 5.44 -41.06 8.56
N MET A 170 4.80 -40.56 7.49
CA MET A 170 4.26 -41.41 6.42
C MET A 170 5.34 -42.21 5.71
N ALA A 171 6.46 -41.58 5.39
CA ALA A 171 7.58 -42.25 4.75
C ALA A 171 8.16 -43.36 5.65
N LYS A 172 8.27 -43.13 6.97
CA LYS A 172 8.74 -44.14 7.93
C LYS A 172 7.77 -45.31 8.06
N HIS A 173 6.45 -45.03 8.04
CA HIS A 173 5.43 -46.10 8.13
C HIS A 173 5.43 -47.02 6.89
N GLN A 174 5.59 -46.44 5.67
CA GLN A 174 5.67 -47.21 4.42
C GLN A 174 6.96 -48.03 4.31
N VAL A 175 8.03 -47.61 4.99
CA VAL A 175 9.32 -48.31 4.96
C VAL A 175 9.35 -49.51 5.89
N ASN A 176 8.49 -49.52 6.93
CA ASN A 176 8.42 -50.60 7.94
C ASN A 176 7.37 -51.69 7.59
N LYS A 177 6.65 -51.53 6.48
CA LYS A 177 5.85 -52.55 5.82
C LYS A 177 6.63 -53.23 4.70
#